data_be5785c42395f15393621d8d252f3c3e
#
_entry.id   be5785c42395f15393621d8d252f3c3e
#
_cell.length_a   1.000
_cell.length_b   1.000
_cell.length_c   1.000
_cell.angle_alpha   90.00
_cell.angle_beta   90.00
_cell.angle_gamma   90.00
#
_symmetry.space_group_name_H-M   'P 1'
#
loop_
_entity.id
_entity.type
_entity.pdbx_description
1 polymer ?
#
loop_
_entity_poly.entity_id
_entity_poly.type
_entity_poly.pdbx_seq_one_letter_code
_entity_poly.pdbx_strand_id
1 'polypeptide(L)'
;LMVLTHYDDDHIGGILQLVGTCLDDNVALAKEVWANCAGYVEMAENKSTNAKQGVTLSVKLNELKEKHEIIWRDDLSEGFKTNLPFASIEVVSPPETIRRMVIKKQEEEGQQLLKASQMNIDNLKKSITELTEYIPKEPDLNKDAELANASSIALILKCDDLSILMLGDCYPQNVERYLREKGYSEDNPLVVDFVKVSHHGSRNNTSNSLLDIIRCDKFIISTNGGNCRSNHPDRITIAHILCHEKRNKDRKVHLYFNHKKELIEANGAPFLNAGECKEWNFEIHDNITEL
;
A
#
# COMPACT_ATOMS: atom_id res chain seq x y z
N LEU A 1 -11.32 11.69 8.14
CA LEU A 1 -10.01 11.09 8.33
C LEU A 1 -9.22 11.10 7.02
N MET A 2 -7.98 11.49 7.07
CA MET A 2 -7.00 11.38 5.97
C MET A 2 -5.82 10.53 6.44
N VAL A 3 -5.37 9.58 5.62
CA VAL A 3 -4.26 8.67 5.97
C VAL A 3 -3.19 8.76 4.90
N LEU A 4 -1.98 9.18 5.28
CA LEU A 4 -0.77 9.00 4.51
C LEU A 4 -0.13 7.68 4.94
N THR A 5 -0.06 6.71 4.04
CA THR A 5 0.48 5.39 4.38
C THR A 5 1.97 5.43 4.70
N HIS A 6 2.75 6.14 3.88
CA HIS A 6 4.19 6.35 4.03
C HIS A 6 4.65 7.56 3.17
N TYR A 7 5.93 7.89 3.18
CA TYR A 7 6.46 9.16 2.65
C TYR A 7 7.15 9.05 1.28
N ASP A 8 6.92 7.99 0.49
CA ASP A 8 7.42 7.94 -0.88
C ASP A 8 6.68 8.93 -1.79
N ASP A 9 7.37 9.42 -2.83
CA ASP A 9 6.94 10.55 -3.67
C ASP A 9 5.51 10.38 -4.25
N ASP A 10 5.16 9.18 -4.66
CA ASP A 10 3.86 8.85 -5.25
C ASP A 10 2.72 8.77 -4.21
N HIS A 11 3.05 8.81 -2.92
CA HIS A 11 2.09 8.88 -1.82
C HIS A 11 2.06 10.28 -1.19
N ILE A 12 3.22 10.81 -0.78
CA ILE A 12 3.30 12.08 -0.05
C ILE A 12 3.03 13.30 -0.95
N GLY A 13 3.38 13.23 -2.24
CA GLY A 13 3.28 14.38 -3.14
C GLY A 13 1.87 14.96 -3.23
N GLY A 14 0.85 14.10 -3.39
CA GLY A 14 -0.55 14.53 -3.42
C GLY A 14 -1.03 15.13 -2.09
N ILE A 15 -0.60 14.54 -0.97
CA ILE A 15 -0.96 15.03 0.37
C ILE A 15 -0.31 16.38 0.67
N LEU A 16 0.96 16.58 0.27
CA LEU A 16 1.64 17.86 0.41
C LEU A 16 0.92 18.99 -0.34
N GLN A 17 0.47 18.70 -1.56
CA GLN A 17 -0.30 19.65 -2.36
C GLN A 17 -1.65 19.95 -1.70
N LEU A 18 -2.37 18.91 -1.28
CA LEU A 18 -3.68 19.06 -0.63
C LEU A 18 -3.59 19.88 0.65
N VAL A 19 -2.64 19.55 1.53
CA VAL A 19 -2.44 20.31 2.79
C VAL A 19 -2.02 21.76 2.49
N GLY A 20 -1.19 21.99 1.46
CA GLY A 20 -0.87 23.33 0.99
C GLY A 20 -2.11 24.11 0.59
N THR A 21 -2.97 23.55 -0.25
CA THR A 21 -4.24 24.17 -0.66
C THR A 21 -5.16 24.44 0.54
N CYS A 22 -5.24 23.50 1.50
CA CYS A 22 -6.01 23.71 2.74
C CYS A 22 -5.52 24.96 3.52
N LEU A 23 -4.20 25.16 3.60
CA LEU A 23 -3.62 26.33 4.26
C LEU A 23 -3.89 27.64 3.50
N ASP A 24 -3.75 27.61 2.17
CA ASP A 24 -3.99 28.78 1.30
C ASP A 24 -5.46 29.21 1.32
N ASP A 25 -6.38 28.25 1.26
CA ASP A 25 -7.83 28.49 1.28
C ASP A 25 -8.40 28.66 2.71
N ASN A 26 -7.56 28.50 3.73
CA ASN A 26 -7.92 28.53 5.15
C ASN A 26 -9.06 27.57 5.51
N VAL A 27 -8.96 26.32 5.07
CA VAL A 27 -9.92 25.23 5.32
C VAL A 27 -9.23 23.97 5.80
N ALA A 28 -9.96 23.09 6.50
CA ALA A 28 -9.51 21.75 6.84
C ALA A 28 -10.44 20.71 6.21
N LEU A 29 -9.95 19.93 5.28
CA LEU A 29 -10.71 18.84 4.62
C LEU A 29 -10.84 17.58 5.48
N ALA A 30 -10.02 17.44 6.51
CA ALA A 30 -10.07 16.32 7.43
C ALA A 30 -9.95 16.83 8.87
N LYS A 31 -10.73 16.24 9.78
CA LYS A 31 -10.62 16.52 11.22
C LYS A 31 -9.48 15.76 11.88
N GLU A 32 -9.06 14.67 11.27
CA GLU A 32 -7.96 13.84 11.77
C GLU A 32 -7.07 13.41 10.60
N VAL A 33 -5.75 13.50 10.79
CA VAL A 33 -4.73 13.11 9.82
C VAL A 33 -3.80 12.08 10.47
N TRP A 34 -3.60 10.97 9.80
CA TRP A 34 -2.67 9.92 10.17
C TRP A 34 -1.46 9.98 9.24
N ALA A 35 -0.30 10.26 9.79
CA ALA A 35 0.94 10.35 9.02
C ALA A 35 2.14 10.16 9.97
N ASN A 36 2.83 9.03 9.86
CA ASN A 36 4.07 8.74 10.59
C ASN A 36 5.24 9.55 10.00
N CYS A 37 5.26 10.84 10.24
CA CYS A 37 6.33 11.74 9.82
C CYS A 37 7.09 12.24 11.06
N ALA A 38 8.41 12.40 10.95
CA ALA A 38 9.20 13.04 12.01
C ALA A 38 8.65 14.42 12.32
N GLY A 39 8.57 14.76 13.59
CA GLY A 39 8.24 16.09 14.06
C GLY A 39 9.20 17.15 13.49
N TYR A 40 8.93 18.43 13.77
CA TYR A 40 9.78 19.53 13.30
C TYR A 40 11.24 19.31 13.72
N VAL A 41 12.09 19.02 12.73
CA VAL A 41 13.55 19.02 12.89
C VAL A 41 14.12 20.15 12.04
N GLU A 42 14.98 20.97 12.59
CA GLU A 42 15.67 22.04 11.87
C GLU A 42 16.35 21.45 10.63
N MET A 43 15.97 21.91 9.44
CA MET A 43 16.38 21.31 8.16
C MET A 43 17.90 21.43 7.98
N ALA A 44 18.63 20.32 8.02
CA ALA A 44 19.99 20.27 7.49
C ALA A 44 19.94 20.33 5.95
N GLU A 45 20.80 21.14 5.32
CA GLU A 45 20.83 21.41 3.89
C GLU A 45 21.01 20.18 2.97
N ASN A 46 21.38 19.03 3.53
CA ASN A 46 21.78 17.82 2.81
C ASN A 46 20.77 16.64 2.90
N LYS A 47 19.50 16.88 3.24
CA LYS A 47 18.50 15.79 3.34
C LYS A 47 18.01 15.30 1.96
N SER A 48 17.63 14.01 1.86
CA SER A 48 17.00 13.43 0.67
C SER A 48 15.68 14.13 0.34
N THR A 49 15.20 14.03 -0.90
CA THR A 49 13.95 14.66 -1.33
C THR A 49 12.78 14.17 -0.49
N ASN A 50 12.65 12.87 -0.28
CA ASN A 50 11.53 12.27 0.48
C ASN A 50 11.57 12.66 1.96
N ALA A 51 12.76 12.68 2.59
CA ALA A 51 12.89 13.13 3.97
C ALA A 51 12.56 14.63 4.12
N LYS A 52 12.95 15.46 3.14
CA LYS A 52 12.57 16.90 3.09
C LYS A 52 11.05 17.04 2.95
N GLN A 53 10.41 16.23 2.14
CA GLN A 53 8.96 16.25 1.98
C GLN A 53 8.25 15.86 3.27
N GLY A 54 8.74 14.83 3.98
CA GLY A 54 8.20 14.45 5.31
C GLY A 54 8.30 15.58 6.32
N VAL A 55 9.45 16.26 6.41
CA VAL A 55 9.63 17.43 7.28
C VAL A 55 8.73 18.59 6.83
N THR A 56 8.64 18.85 5.51
CA THR A 56 7.75 19.89 4.99
C THR A 56 6.28 19.61 5.33
N LEU A 57 5.86 18.35 5.23
CA LEU A 57 4.51 17.94 5.61
C LEU A 57 4.27 18.15 7.10
N SER A 58 5.22 17.80 7.98
CA SER A 58 5.11 18.01 9.42
C SER A 58 4.93 19.48 9.78
N VAL A 59 5.67 20.38 9.13
CA VAL A 59 5.51 21.83 9.31
C VAL A 59 4.11 22.29 8.91
N LYS A 60 3.66 21.89 7.73
CA LYS A 60 2.32 22.26 7.22
C LYS A 60 1.19 21.67 8.07
N LEU A 61 1.33 20.44 8.56
CA LEU A 61 0.33 19.82 9.44
C LEU A 61 0.27 20.50 10.81
N ASN A 62 1.41 20.94 11.37
CA ASN A 62 1.42 21.74 12.60
C ASN A 62 0.70 23.07 12.40
N GLU A 63 0.98 23.77 11.30
CA GLU A 63 0.28 25.03 10.97
C GLU A 63 -1.24 24.80 10.81
N LEU A 64 -1.64 23.75 10.10
CA LEU A 64 -3.05 23.42 9.91
C LEU A 64 -3.73 23.04 11.24
N LYS A 65 -3.01 22.33 12.12
CA LYS A 65 -3.47 21.98 13.47
C LYS A 65 -3.74 23.21 14.32
N GLU A 66 -2.83 24.21 14.27
CA GLU A 66 -2.99 25.47 15.02
C GLU A 66 -4.18 26.29 14.51
N LYS A 67 -4.40 26.32 13.16
CA LYS A 67 -5.47 27.10 12.55
C LYS A 67 -6.86 26.46 12.67
N HIS A 68 -6.96 25.13 12.62
CA HIS A 68 -8.22 24.42 12.44
C HIS A 68 -8.51 23.33 13.47
N GLU A 69 -7.70 23.22 14.54
CA GLU A 69 -7.88 22.23 15.62
C GLU A 69 -7.95 20.79 15.09
N ILE A 70 -7.23 20.45 14.01
CA ILE A 70 -7.15 19.08 13.52
C ILE A 70 -6.33 18.21 14.47
N ILE A 71 -6.65 16.93 14.50
CA ILE A 71 -5.84 15.92 15.20
C ILE A 71 -4.83 15.35 14.20
N TRP A 72 -3.54 15.52 14.46
CA TRP A 72 -2.50 14.82 13.72
C TRP A 72 -1.88 13.72 14.59
N ARG A 73 -1.88 12.48 14.05
CA ARG A 73 -1.24 11.32 14.67
C ARG A 73 -0.03 10.90 13.85
N ASP A 74 1.11 10.77 14.52
CA ASP A 74 2.41 10.34 14.02
C ASP A 74 2.95 9.10 14.75
N ASP A 75 2.14 8.51 15.62
CA ASP A 75 2.47 7.41 16.51
C ASP A 75 1.81 6.08 16.13
N LEU A 76 1.38 5.94 14.86
CA LEU A 76 0.59 4.80 14.43
C LEU A 76 1.45 3.57 14.15
N SER A 77 1.16 2.50 14.86
CA SER A 77 1.74 1.18 14.66
C SER A 77 0.69 0.08 14.81
N GLU A 78 1.07 -1.13 14.48
CA GLU A 78 0.19 -2.30 14.61
C GLU A 78 -0.46 -2.38 16.00
N GLY A 79 -1.73 -2.76 16.02
CA GLY A 79 -2.52 -2.86 17.24
C GLY A 79 -3.28 -1.59 17.63
N PHE A 80 -3.00 -0.44 17.00
CA PHE A 80 -3.82 0.75 17.19
C PHE A 80 -5.24 0.50 16.66
N LYS A 81 -6.24 0.86 17.46
CA LYS A 81 -7.67 0.72 17.11
C LYS A 81 -8.41 2.00 17.39
N THR A 82 -9.33 2.34 16.52
CA THR A 82 -10.25 3.46 16.72
C THR A 82 -11.62 3.16 16.11
N ASN A 83 -12.64 3.82 16.65
CA ASN A 83 -13.99 3.78 16.11
C ASN A 83 -14.37 5.18 15.64
N LEU A 84 -14.75 5.26 14.39
CA LEU A 84 -15.45 6.40 13.80
C LEU A 84 -16.97 6.19 13.94
N PRO A 85 -17.80 7.23 13.77
CA PRO A 85 -19.26 7.07 13.90
C PRO A 85 -19.86 5.99 12.99
N PHE A 86 -19.18 5.67 11.88
CA PHE A 86 -19.66 4.76 10.83
C PHE A 86 -18.68 3.64 10.51
N ALA A 87 -17.52 3.57 11.17
CA ALA A 87 -16.52 2.57 10.86
C ALA A 87 -15.61 2.27 12.06
N SER A 88 -15.08 1.05 12.12
CA SER A 88 -13.95 0.70 12.98
C SER A 88 -12.69 0.50 12.15
N ILE A 89 -11.55 0.90 12.70
CA ILE A 89 -10.25 0.79 12.06
C ILE A 89 -9.28 0.10 13.00
N GLU A 90 -8.55 -0.88 12.47
CA GLU A 90 -7.45 -1.55 13.16
C GLU A 90 -6.19 -1.45 12.29
N VAL A 91 -5.12 -0.84 12.84
CA VAL A 91 -3.81 -0.77 12.16
C VAL A 91 -3.10 -2.12 12.32
N VAL A 92 -2.63 -2.69 11.22
CA VAL A 92 -1.97 -4.01 11.15
C VAL A 92 -0.50 -3.93 10.73
N SER A 93 -0.03 -2.75 10.33
CA SER A 93 1.36 -2.38 10.00
C SER A 93 1.50 -0.86 10.14
N PRO A 94 2.70 -0.32 10.43
CA PRO A 94 3.97 -1.01 10.64
C PRO A 94 4.12 -1.56 12.06
N PRO A 95 5.06 -2.50 12.28
CA PRO A 95 5.58 -2.79 13.62
C PRO A 95 6.19 -1.54 14.24
N GLU A 96 6.05 -1.38 15.55
CA GLU A 96 6.59 -0.22 16.29
C GLU A 96 8.10 -0.05 16.07
N THR A 97 8.84 -1.14 15.95
CA THR A 97 10.29 -1.10 15.68
C THR A 97 10.59 -0.46 14.33
N ILE A 98 9.84 -0.80 13.28
CA ILE A 98 10.02 -0.22 11.93
C ILE A 98 9.58 1.24 11.92
N ARG A 99 8.45 1.58 12.57
CA ARG A 99 8.04 2.99 12.73
C ARG A 99 9.14 3.84 13.34
N ARG A 100 9.76 3.38 14.45
CA ARG A 100 10.88 4.11 15.10
C ARG A 100 12.11 4.21 14.22
N MET A 101 12.44 3.18 13.45
CA MET A 101 13.56 3.21 12.52
C MET A 101 13.35 4.31 11.45
N VAL A 102 12.15 4.41 10.90
CA VAL A 102 11.85 5.41 9.87
C VAL A 102 11.88 6.82 10.42
N ILE A 103 11.30 7.06 11.61
CA ILE A 103 11.33 8.37 12.26
C ILE A 103 12.79 8.79 12.55
N LYS A 104 13.57 7.90 13.15
CA LYS A 104 14.99 8.14 13.41
C LYS A 104 15.77 8.47 12.13
N LYS A 105 15.50 7.74 11.05
CA LYS A 105 16.16 7.98 9.77
C LYS A 105 15.75 9.31 9.14
N GLN A 106 14.50 9.72 9.26
CA GLN A 106 14.04 11.05 8.85
C GLN A 106 14.73 12.18 9.65
N GLU A 107 15.03 11.93 10.92
CA GLU A 107 15.75 12.88 11.78
C GLU A 107 17.24 12.97 11.46
N GLU A 108 17.88 11.83 11.21
CA GLU A 108 19.35 11.71 11.07
C GLU A 108 19.86 11.97 9.64
N GLU A 109 19.10 11.60 8.59
CA GLU A 109 19.66 11.56 7.23
C GLU A 109 18.83 12.28 6.17
N GLY A 110 19.55 13.07 5.39
CA GLY A 110 19.16 13.50 4.07
C GLY A 110 20.08 12.91 3.01
N GLN A 111 20.03 11.64 2.69
CA GLN A 111 20.64 11.12 1.44
C GLN A 111 20.12 9.73 1.05
N GLN A 112 19.52 9.54 -0.09
CA GLN A 112 19.96 8.87 -1.31
C GLN A 112 18.79 8.68 -2.28
N LEU A 113 19.10 8.91 -3.57
CA LEU A 113 18.19 8.69 -4.70
C LEU A 113 17.82 7.22 -4.83
N LEU A 114 16.54 6.94 -4.85
CA LEU A 114 15.95 5.62 -5.10
C LEU A 114 16.25 5.16 -6.52
N LYS A 115 16.77 3.95 -6.66
CA LYS A 115 16.77 3.24 -7.95
C LYS A 115 15.48 2.43 -8.03
N ALA A 116 14.55 2.89 -8.84
CA ALA A 116 13.34 2.13 -9.16
C ALA A 116 13.67 0.82 -9.88
N SER A 117 12.94 -0.24 -9.57
CA SER A 117 13.06 -1.51 -10.29
C SER A 117 12.39 -1.41 -11.66
N GLN A 118 13.09 -1.85 -12.71
CA GLN A 118 12.50 -1.95 -14.04
C GLN A 118 11.53 -3.13 -14.12
N MET A 119 10.44 -2.96 -14.87
CA MET A 119 9.55 -4.06 -15.22
C MET A 119 10.35 -5.15 -15.95
N ASN A 120 10.24 -6.37 -15.50
CA ASN A 120 10.83 -7.49 -16.21
C ASN A 120 9.89 -7.92 -17.35
N ILE A 121 10.15 -7.46 -18.56
CA ILE A 121 9.36 -7.75 -19.77
C ILE A 121 9.28 -9.27 -20.04
N ASP A 122 10.26 -10.05 -19.60
CA ASP A 122 10.24 -11.51 -19.74
C ASP A 122 9.07 -12.16 -18.99
N ASN A 123 8.59 -11.54 -17.91
CA ASN A 123 7.41 -12.03 -17.18
C ASN A 123 6.12 -11.92 -17.98
N LEU A 124 6.04 -11.03 -18.97
CA LEU A 124 4.87 -10.92 -19.87
C LEU A 124 4.74 -12.12 -20.81
N LYS A 125 5.83 -12.85 -21.07
CA LYS A 125 5.86 -14.03 -21.95
C LYS A 125 5.55 -15.33 -21.22
N LYS A 126 5.61 -15.33 -19.88
CA LYS A 126 5.36 -16.52 -19.06
C LYS A 126 3.86 -16.69 -18.80
N SER A 127 3.42 -17.94 -18.75
CA SER A 127 2.07 -18.26 -18.30
C SER A 127 1.87 -17.90 -16.82
N ILE A 128 0.63 -17.72 -16.41
CA ILE A 128 0.28 -17.45 -14.99
C ILE A 128 0.86 -18.56 -14.09
N THR A 129 0.76 -19.83 -14.49
CA THR A 129 1.27 -20.97 -13.70
C THR A 129 2.79 -20.91 -13.49
N GLU A 130 3.58 -20.56 -14.52
CA GLU A 130 5.03 -20.48 -14.40
C GLU A 130 5.50 -19.36 -13.45
N LEU A 131 4.66 -18.39 -13.18
CA LEU A 131 4.97 -17.25 -12.30
C LEU A 131 4.75 -17.56 -10.82
N THR A 132 4.04 -18.63 -10.48
CA THR A 132 3.73 -19.01 -9.08
C THR A 132 4.94 -19.47 -8.28
N GLU A 133 6.01 -19.87 -8.95
CA GLU A 133 7.27 -20.31 -8.31
C GLU A 133 8.10 -19.15 -7.73
N TYR A 134 7.72 -17.92 -8.03
CA TYR A 134 8.44 -16.75 -7.50
C TYR A 134 8.23 -16.64 -5.99
N ILE A 135 9.34 -16.50 -5.26
CA ILE A 135 9.33 -16.24 -3.81
C ILE A 135 9.62 -14.76 -3.59
N PRO A 136 8.69 -14.00 -2.95
CA PRO A 136 8.92 -12.61 -2.60
C PRO A 136 10.19 -12.44 -1.74
N LYS A 137 10.95 -11.39 -2.04
CA LYS A 137 12.18 -11.09 -1.29
C LYS A 137 11.86 -10.35 0.00
N GLU A 138 12.62 -10.68 1.03
CA GLU A 138 12.64 -9.89 2.26
C GLU A 138 13.17 -8.47 2.00
N PRO A 139 12.62 -7.43 2.67
CA PRO A 139 13.12 -6.07 2.53
C PRO A 139 14.50 -5.90 3.17
N ASP A 140 15.36 -5.14 2.52
CA ASP A 140 16.59 -4.64 3.13
C ASP A 140 16.31 -3.28 3.80
N LEU A 141 16.03 -3.31 5.09
CA LEU A 141 15.67 -2.12 5.88
C LEU A 141 16.80 -1.07 6.00
N ASN A 142 18.00 -1.36 5.49
CA ASN A 142 19.05 -0.37 5.38
C ASN A 142 18.88 0.55 4.17
N LYS A 143 18.02 0.19 3.24
CA LYS A 143 17.68 1.00 2.07
C LYS A 143 16.45 1.85 2.35
N ASP A 144 16.52 3.15 2.03
CA ASP A 144 15.45 4.11 2.34
C ASP A 144 14.12 3.73 1.74
N ALA A 145 14.06 3.35 0.48
CA ALA A 145 12.82 2.95 -0.17
C ALA A 145 12.21 1.71 0.44
N GLU A 146 13.03 0.70 0.74
CA GLU A 146 12.52 -0.53 1.33
C GLU A 146 12.05 -0.31 2.78
N LEU A 147 12.75 0.57 3.53
CA LEU A 147 12.32 0.98 4.86
C LEU A 147 11.04 1.84 4.82
N ALA A 148 10.93 2.77 3.86
CA ALA A 148 9.73 3.58 3.68
C ALA A 148 8.51 2.69 3.41
N ASN A 149 8.60 1.78 2.45
CA ASN A 149 7.55 0.80 2.16
C ASN A 149 7.23 -0.09 3.38
N ALA A 150 8.25 -0.59 4.09
CA ALA A 150 8.06 -1.39 5.28
C ALA A 150 7.34 -0.62 6.41
N SER A 151 7.46 0.71 6.43
CA SER A 151 6.80 1.59 7.41
C SER A 151 5.36 1.96 7.01
N SER A 152 4.86 1.44 5.90
CA SER A 152 3.52 1.75 5.39
C SER A 152 2.44 1.38 6.39
N ILE A 153 1.53 2.33 6.63
CA ILE A 153 0.34 2.09 7.45
C ILE A 153 -0.60 1.18 6.64
N ALA A 154 -0.77 -0.05 7.11
CA ALA A 154 -1.78 -0.97 6.63
C ALA A 154 -2.88 -1.10 7.69
N LEU A 155 -4.12 -1.25 7.25
CA LEU A 155 -5.25 -1.26 8.17
C LEU A 155 -6.40 -2.16 7.68
N ILE A 156 -7.19 -2.65 8.64
CA ILE A 156 -8.50 -3.24 8.42
C ILE A 156 -9.54 -2.17 8.72
N LEU A 157 -10.35 -1.84 7.72
CA LEU A 157 -11.52 -0.97 7.84
C LEU A 157 -12.78 -1.83 7.84
N LYS A 158 -13.65 -1.63 8.80
CA LYS A 158 -15.00 -2.25 8.84
C LYS A 158 -16.04 -1.16 8.96
N CYS A 159 -16.97 -1.14 8.03
CA CYS A 159 -18.07 -0.18 7.96
C CYS A 159 -19.36 -0.94 7.66
N ASP A 160 -20.27 -0.98 8.60
CA ASP A 160 -21.50 -1.80 8.54
C ASP A 160 -21.19 -3.24 8.09
N ASP A 161 -21.70 -3.65 6.93
CA ASP A 161 -21.50 -4.99 6.36
C ASP A 161 -20.28 -5.07 5.43
N LEU A 162 -19.45 -4.00 5.33
CA LEU A 162 -18.29 -3.93 4.45
C LEU A 162 -16.98 -4.00 5.25
N SER A 163 -16.06 -4.84 4.82
CA SER A 163 -14.72 -4.96 5.38
C SER A 163 -13.64 -4.89 4.30
N ILE A 164 -12.61 -4.09 4.54
CA ILE A 164 -11.51 -3.88 3.60
C ILE A 164 -10.18 -4.02 4.33
N LEU A 165 -9.28 -4.84 3.78
CA LEU A 165 -7.86 -4.85 4.15
C LEU A 165 -7.09 -3.94 3.20
N MET A 166 -6.59 -2.81 3.71
CA MET A 166 -5.80 -1.84 2.95
C MET A 166 -4.33 -2.01 3.31
N LEU A 167 -3.50 -2.43 2.36
CA LEU A 167 -2.12 -2.83 2.63
C LEU A 167 -1.09 -1.71 2.43
N GLY A 168 -1.49 -0.53 1.92
CA GLY A 168 -0.50 0.50 1.55
C GLY A 168 0.55 -0.10 0.62
N ASP A 169 1.82 0.06 0.99
CA ASP A 169 2.97 -0.54 0.29
C ASP A 169 3.79 -1.48 1.20
N CYS A 170 3.17 -1.92 2.31
CA CYS A 170 3.82 -2.77 3.31
C CYS A 170 4.28 -4.12 2.72
N TYR A 171 5.28 -4.71 3.34
CA TYR A 171 5.71 -6.07 3.04
C TYR A 171 4.79 -7.10 3.71
N PRO A 172 4.53 -8.24 3.06
CA PRO A 172 3.56 -9.22 3.53
C PRO A 172 3.91 -9.81 4.90
N GLN A 173 5.21 -9.93 5.23
CA GLN A 173 5.70 -10.52 6.47
C GLN A 173 5.21 -9.76 7.71
N ASN A 174 5.14 -8.42 7.65
CA ASN A 174 4.68 -7.60 8.77
C ASN A 174 3.20 -7.88 9.07
N VAL A 175 2.37 -7.87 8.03
CA VAL A 175 0.92 -8.10 8.15
C VAL A 175 0.64 -9.55 8.56
N GLU A 176 1.31 -10.52 7.93
CA GLU A 176 1.18 -11.94 8.25
C GLU A 176 1.49 -12.20 9.71
N ARG A 177 2.65 -11.74 10.20
CA ARG A 177 3.02 -11.89 11.61
C ARG A 177 1.95 -11.34 12.54
N TYR A 178 1.51 -10.10 12.30
CA TYR A 178 0.48 -9.48 13.13
C TYR A 178 -0.84 -10.26 13.12
N LEU A 179 -1.31 -10.67 11.95
CA LEU A 179 -2.56 -11.44 11.83
C LEU A 179 -2.47 -12.78 12.54
N ARG A 180 -1.32 -13.50 12.43
CA ARG A 180 -1.09 -14.77 13.13
C ARG A 180 -1.07 -14.56 14.65
N GLU A 181 -0.46 -13.50 15.16
CA GLU A 181 -0.49 -13.13 16.59
C GLU A 181 -1.91 -12.84 17.08
N LYS A 182 -2.83 -12.40 16.21
CA LYS A 182 -4.25 -12.23 16.50
C LYS A 182 -5.08 -13.50 16.39
N GLY A 183 -4.45 -14.65 16.06
CA GLY A 183 -5.10 -15.95 15.96
C GLY A 183 -5.65 -16.28 14.57
N TYR A 184 -5.36 -15.46 13.56
CA TYR A 184 -5.69 -15.83 12.18
C TYR A 184 -4.73 -16.92 11.69
N SER A 185 -5.28 -17.90 10.98
CA SER A 185 -4.56 -19.05 10.46
C SER A 185 -5.23 -19.55 9.19
N GLU A 186 -4.68 -20.61 8.61
CA GLU A 186 -5.27 -21.26 7.44
C GLU A 186 -6.67 -21.79 7.71
N ASP A 187 -6.90 -22.30 8.94
CA ASP A 187 -8.18 -22.86 9.38
C ASP A 187 -9.14 -21.76 9.93
N ASN A 188 -8.59 -20.61 10.31
CA ASN A 188 -9.34 -19.44 10.81
C ASN A 188 -8.87 -18.16 10.11
N PRO A 189 -9.08 -18.02 8.80
CA PRO A 189 -8.57 -16.89 8.04
C PRO A 189 -9.32 -15.59 8.33
N LEU A 190 -8.63 -14.46 8.12
CA LEU A 190 -9.27 -13.15 8.05
C LEU A 190 -10.17 -13.10 6.81
N VAL A 191 -11.47 -12.96 7.00
CA VAL A 191 -12.44 -12.78 5.90
C VAL A 191 -12.69 -11.31 5.70
N VAL A 192 -12.49 -10.82 4.48
CA VAL A 192 -12.77 -9.43 4.09
C VAL A 192 -13.43 -9.39 2.71
N ASP A 193 -14.21 -8.33 2.46
CA ASP A 193 -14.89 -8.14 1.18
C ASP A 193 -13.92 -7.68 0.11
N PHE A 194 -12.95 -6.85 0.48
CA PHE A 194 -11.93 -6.34 -0.43
C PHE A 194 -10.54 -6.39 0.19
N VAL A 195 -9.54 -6.59 -0.67
CA VAL A 195 -8.12 -6.35 -0.35
C VAL A 195 -7.59 -5.29 -1.32
N LYS A 196 -7.16 -4.11 -0.81
CA LYS A 196 -6.29 -3.23 -1.60
C LYS A 196 -4.89 -3.84 -1.58
N VAL A 197 -4.47 -4.34 -2.73
CA VAL A 197 -3.19 -5.02 -2.92
C VAL A 197 -2.04 -4.07 -2.60
N SER A 198 -1.01 -4.61 -1.94
CA SER A 198 0.14 -3.83 -1.52
C SER A 198 0.98 -3.35 -2.71
N HIS A 199 1.57 -2.17 -2.59
CA HIS A 199 2.59 -1.60 -3.46
C HIS A 199 2.24 -1.72 -4.94
N HIS A 200 1.02 -1.25 -5.30
CA HIS A 200 0.49 -1.25 -6.68
C HIS A 200 0.51 -2.63 -7.37
N GLY A 201 0.66 -3.72 -6.60
CA GLY A 201 0.81 -5.08 -7.11
C GLY A 201 2.27 -5.46 -7.40
N SER A 202 3.24 -4.91 -6.70
CA SER A 202 4.65 -5.32 -6.78
C SER A 202 4.83 -6.78 -6.33
N ARG A 203 5.69 -7.52 -7.03
CA ARG A 203 5.94 -8.95 -6.82
C ARG A 203 6.46 -9.33 -5.42
N ASN A 204 7.10 -8.37 -4.73
CA ASN A 204 7.66 -8.62 -3.40
C ASN A 204 6.66 -8.35 -2.26
N ASN A 205 5.48 -7.81 -2.59
CA ASN A 205 4.53 -7.32 -1.60
C ASN A 205 3.27 -8.20 -1.45
N THR A 206 3.26 -9.37 -2.10
CA THR A 206 2.22 -10.39 -1.94
C THR A 206 2.87 -11.77 -1.86
N SER A 207 2.61 -12.52 -0.78
CA SER A 207 3.14 -13.87 -0.56
C SER A 207 2.01 -14.91 -0.43
N ASN A 208 2.30 -16.14 -0.75
CA ASN A 208 1.35 -17.24 -0.54
C ASN A 208 1.01 -17.39 0.95
N SER A 209 1.99 -17.24 1.84
CA SER A 209 1.78 -17.36 3.29
C SER A 209 0.83 -16.29 3.85
N LEU A 210 0.83 -15.07 3.31
CA LEU A 210 -0.17 -14.06 3.65
C LEU A 210 -1.55 -14.43 3.08
N LEU A 211 -1.61 -14.93 1.84
CA LEU A 211 -2.87 -15.36 1.21
C LEU A 211 -3.47 -16.59 1.88
N ASP A 212 -2.67 -17.45 2.52
CA ASP A 212 -3.14 -18.59 3.30
C ASP A 212 -4.10 -18.19 4.42
N ILE A 213 -3.87 -17.04 5.02
CA ILE A 213 -4.60 -16.54 6.20
C ILE A 213 -5.62 -15.45 5.87
N ILE A 214 -5.89 -15.20 4.58
CA ILE A 214 -6.90 -14.24 4.11
C ILE A 214 -7.89 -14.96 3.21
N ARG A 215 -9.17 -14.59 3.28
CA ARG A 215 -10.22 -15.02 2.35
C ARG A 215 -10.87 -13.80 1.73
N CYS A 216 -10.63 -13.62 0.45
CA CYS A 216 -11.16 -12.52 -0.36
C CYS A 216 -11.22 -12.95 -1.83
N ASP A 217 -12.26 -12.48 -2.54
CA ASP A 217 -12.38 -12.68 -3.98
C ASP A 217 -12.30 -11.37 -4.77
N LYS A 218 -12.19 -10.21 -4.08
CA LYS A 218 -12.19 -8.88 -4.69
C LYS A 218 -10.92 -8.11 -4.33
N PHE A 219 -10.06 -7.90 -5.33
CA PHE A 219 -8.76 -7.27 -5.15
C PHE A 219 -8.70 -5.92 -5.87
N ILE A 220 -8.35 -4.86 -5.15
CA ILE A 220 -8.19 -3.50 -5.69
C ILE A 220 -6.70 -3.27 -5.95
N ILE A 221 -6.35 -2.89 -7.16
CA ILE A 221 -5.00 -2.58 -7.59
C ILE A 221 -4.98 -1.13 -8.07
N SER A 222 -4.49 -0.24 -7.22
CA SER A 222 -4.33 1.17 -7.55
C SER A 222 -3.01 1.36 -8.29
N THR A 223 -3.07 1.63 -9.58
CA THR A 223 -1.89 1.82 -10.43
C THR A 223 -2.24 2.54 -11.73
N ASN A 224 -1.30 3.34 -12.23
CA ASN A 224 -1.36 3.91 -13.57
C ASN A 224 -0.43 3.18 -14.58
N GLY A 225 0.11 2.02 -14.20
CA GLY A 225 1.07 1.26 -14.99
C GLY A 225 2.53 1.68 -14.80
N GLY A 226 2.79 2.80 -14.08
CA GLY A 226 4.13 3.30 -13.83
C GLY A 226 4.73 4.12 -14.99
N ASN A 227 6.05 4.33 -14.95
CA ASN A 227 6.75 5.27 -15.83
C ASN A 227 8.11 4.74 -16.30
N CYS A 228 8.19 3.55 -16.82
CA CYS A 228 9.43 2.90 -17.31
C CYS A 228 10.46 2.55 -16.21
N ARG A 229 10.37 3.12 -15.02
CA ARG A 229 11.28 2.82 -13.90
C ARG A 229 10.66 1.88 -12.88
N SER A 230 9.35 1.98 -12.70
CA SER A 230 8.57 1.15 -11.78
C SER A 230 7.22 0.89 -12.45
N ASN A 231 7.06 -0.29 -13.02
CA ASN A 231 5.84 -0.68 -13.71
C ASN A 231 5.12 -1.75 -12.87
N HIS A 232 3.97 -1.39 -12.36
CA HIS A 232 3.12 -2.29 -11.58
C HIS A 232 1.71 -2.33 -12.20
N PRO A 233 0.97 -3.42 -12.01
CA PRO A 233 1.29 -4.59 -11.20
C PRO A 233 2.21 -5.58 -11.91
N ASP A 234 2.98 -6.36 -11.15
CA ASP A 234 3.67 -7.53 -11.66
C ASP A 234 2.67 -8.68 -11.92
N ARG A 235 2.81 -9.38 -13.04
CA ARG A 235 2.03 -10.59 -13.34
C ARG A 235 2.22 -11.68 -12.26
N ILE A 236 3.37 -11.69 -11.58
CA ILE A 236 3.67 -12.57 -10.44
C ILE A 236 2.64 -12.38 -9.32
N THR A 237 2.33 -11.13 -8.96
CA THR A 237 1.31 -10.84 -7.94
C THR A 237 -0.05 -11.40 -8.33
N ILE A 238 -0.43 -11.22 -9.59
CA ILE A 238 -1.69 -11.77 -10.12
C ILE A 238 -1.67 -13.29 -10.09
N ALA A 239 -0.54 -13.91 -10.45
CA ALA A 239 -0.38 -15.36 -10.41
C ALA A 239 -0.54 -15.91 -8.97
N HIS A 240 0.08 -15.28 -7.98
CA HIS A 240 -0.10 -15.65 -6.58
C HIS A 240 -1.57 -15.58 -6.15
N ILE A 241 -2.30 -14.52 -6.51
CA ILE A 241 -3.72 -14.37 -6.19
C ILE A 241 -4.57 -15.44 -6.88
N LEU A 242 -4.37 -15.66 -8.19
CA LEU A 242 -5.22 -16.53 -8.99
C LEU A 242 -4.94 -18.02 -8.78
N CYS A 243 -3.67 -18.41 -8.59
CA CYS A 243 -3.26 -19.80 -8.45
C CYS A 243 -3.16 -20.27 -7.00
N HIS A 244 -3.46 -19.41 -6.03
CA HIS A 244 -3.35 -19.74 -4.62
C HIS A 244 -4.13 -21.02 -4.27
N GLU A 245 -3.48 -21.97 -3.60
CA GLU A 245 -4.04 -23.31 -3.37
C GLU A 245 -5.33 -23.30 -2.53
N LYS A 246 -5.41 -22.38 -1.55
CA LYS A 246 -6.58 -22.25 -0.66
C LYS A 246 -7.73 -21.44 -1.28
N ARG A 247 -7.54 -20.92 -2.49
CA ARG A 247 -8.61 -20.21 -3.20
C ARG A 247 -9.73 -21.16 -3.57
N ASN A 248 -10.99 -20.74 -3.35
CA ASN A 248 -12.13 -21.46 -3.91
C ASN A 248 -12.20 -21.17 -5.43
N LYS A 249 -11.82 -22.16 -6.25
CA LYS A 249 -11.76 -22.02 -7.71
C LYS A 249 -13.14 -21.88 -8.38
N ASP A 250 -14.21 -22.29 -7.70
CA ASP A 250 -15.58 -22.10 -8.18
C ASP A 250 -16.07 -20.66 -8.05
N ARG A 251 -15.44 -19.87 -7.17
CA ARG A 251 -15.72 -18.44 -7.03
C ARG A 251 -14.86 -17.64 -7.98
N LYS A 252 -15.47 -16.66 -8.65
CA LYS A 252 -14.78 -15.74 -9.54
C LYS A 252 -13.97 -14.73 -8.72
N VAL A 253 -12.71 -14.50 -9.11
CA VAL A 253 -11.92 -13.39 -8.59
C VAL A 253 -12.20 -12.14 -9.39
N HIS A 254 -12.36 -11.01 -8.72
CA HIS A 254 -12.56 -9.71 -9.32
C HIS A 254 -11.33 -8.83 -9.07
N LEU A 255 -10.69 -8.36 -10.14
CA LEU A 255 -9.56 -7.45 -10.09
C LEU A 255 -10.03 -6.05 -10.50
N TYR A 256 -9.99 -5.11 -9.56
CA TYR A 256 -10.43 -3.73 -9.75
C TYR A 256 -9.23 -2.81 -9.93
N PHE A 257 -9.19 -2.08 -11.05
CA PHE A 257 -8.15 -1.11 -11.37
C PHE A 257 -8.73 0.30 -11.41
N ASN A 258 -8.07 1.26 -10.76
CA ASN A 258 -8.48 2.66 -10.76
C ASN A 258 -8.20 3.39 -12.08
N HIS A 259 -7.36 2.84 -12.95
CA HIS A 259 -7.06 3.33 -14.29
C HIS A 259 -7.40 2.31 -15.36
N LYS A 260 -7.45 2.76 -16.61
CA LYS A 260 -7.69 1.91 -17.77
C LYS A 260 -6.58 0.87 -17.92
N LYS A 261 -6.98 -0.33 -18.30
CA LYS A 261 -6.08 -1.47 -18.54
C LYS A 261 -4.96 -1.14 -19.53
N GLU A 262 -5.25 -0.35 -20.56
CA GLU A 262 -4.27 0.03 -21.59
C GLU A 262 -3.09 0.82 -21.03
N LEU A 263 -3.25 1.52 -19.90
CA LEU A 263 -2.15 2.21 -19.21
C LEU A 263 -1.19 1.23 -18.50
N ILE A 264 -1.67 0.02 -18.22
CA ILE A 264 -0.88 -1.02 -17.53
C ILE A 264 -0.13 -1.87 -18.55
N GLU A 265 -0.62 -1.94 -19.78
CA GLU A 265 -0.05 -2.76 -20.85
C GLU A 265 1.28 -2.17 -21.35
N ALA A 266 2.35 -2.97 -21.30
CA ALA A 266 3.67 -2.56 -21.76
C ALA A 266 3.92 -2.99 -23.19
N ASN A 267 4.46 -2.08 -24.03
CA ASN A 267 4.88 -2.36 -25.42
C ASN A 267 3.78 -2.99 -26.30
N GLY A 268 2.52 -2.68 -26.05
CA GLY A 268 1.39 -3.21 -26.82
C GLY A 268 1.08 -4.69 -26.54
N ALA A 269 1.73 -5.31 -25.55
CA ALA A 269 1.39 -6.66 -25.13
C ALA A 269 0.35 -6.60 -24.00
N PRO A 270 -0.78 -7.32 -24.11
CA PRO A 270 -1.77 -7.36 -23.05
C PRO A 270 -1.16 -7.88 -21.74
N PHE A 271 -1.37 -7.16 -20.64
CA PHE A 271 -0.93 -7.58 -19.31
C PHE A 271 -1.67 -8.85 -18.85
N LEU A 272 -2.97 -8.90 -19.07
CA LEU A 272 -3.84 -10.05 -18.83
C LEU A 272 -4.79 -10.21 -20.03
N ASN A 273 -4.86 -11.39 -20.60
CA ASN A 273 -5.67 -11.65 -21.78
C ASN A 273 -6.99 -12.38 -21.49
N ALA A 274 -7.90 -12.39 -22.45
CA ALA A 274 -9.22 -13.01 -22.31
C ALA A 274 -9.16 -14.55 -22.09
N GLY A 275 -8.13 -15.21 -22.60
CA GLY A 275 -7.91 -16.65 -22.39
C GLY A 275 -7.61 -16.95 -20.92
N GLU A 276 -6.69 -16.17 -20.32
CA GLU A 276 -6.33 -16.25 -18.91
C GLU A 276 -7.52 -15.97 -17.99
N CYS A 277 -8.36 -14.97 -18.34
CA CYS A 277 -9.58 -14.66 -17.58
C CYS A 277 -10.52 -15.86 -17.48
N LYS A 278 -10.69 -16.60 -18.58
CA LYS A 278 -11.54 -17.78 -18.63
C LYS A 278 -10.90 -18.98 -17.92
N GLU A 279 -9.61 -19.22 -18.16
CA GLU A 279 -8.87 -20.34 -17.59
C GLU A 279 -8.84 -20.26 -16.05
N TRP A 280 -8.58 -19.07 -15.50
CA TRP A 280 -8.39 -18.86 -14.06
C TRP A 280 -9.63 -18.31 -13.35
N ASN A 281 -10.79 -18.25 -14.02
CA ASN A 281 -12.06 -17.77 -13.47
C ASN A 281 -11.92 -16.42 -12.74
N PHE A 282 -11.48 -15.39 -13.49
CA PHE A 282 -11.41 -14.01 -12.97
C PHE A 282 -11.99 -13.01 -13.94
N GLU A 283 -12.27 -11.82 -13.46
CA GLU A 283 -12.81 -10.69 -14.19
C GLU A 283 -12.04 -9.42 -13.87
N ILE A 284 -11.79 -8.60 -14.89
CA ILE A 284 -11.13 -7.31 -14.76
C ILE A 284 -12.17 -6.22 -14.83
N HIS A 285 -12.12 -5.31 -13.86
CA HIS A 285 -12.88 -4.07 -13.81
C HIS A 285 -11.87 -2.93 -13.80
N ASP A 286 -11.85 -2.13 -14.85
CA ASP A 286 -10.88 -1.04 -14.98
C ASP A 286 -11.57 0.34 -15.03
N ASN A 287 -10.76 1.40 -14.90
CA ASN A 287 -11.23 2.78 -14.82
C ASN A 287 -12.31 3.00 -13.74
N ILE A 288 -12.15 2.29 -12.60
CA ILE A 288 -13.11 2.33 -11.50
C ILE A 288 -12.85 3.55 -10.63
N THR A 289 -13.86 4.38 -10.43
CA THR A 289 -13.85 5.53 -9.53
C THR A 289 -14.69 5.30 -8.27
N GLU A 290 -15.59 4.31 -8.31
CA GLU A 290 -16.48 3.89 -7.20
C GLU A 290 -16.57 2.36 -7.17
N LEU A 291 -16.70 1.78 -5.98
CA LEU A 291 -16.80 0.32 -5.75
C LEU A 291 -18.22 -0.08 -5.35
#